data_ca795b612823df96dc1e00944b6890e8
#
_entry.id   ca795b612823df96dc1e00944b6890e8
#
_cell.length_a   1.000
_cell.length_b   1.000
_cell.length_c   1.000
_cell.angle_alpha   90.00
_cell.angle_beta   90.00
_cell.angle_gamma   90.00
#
_symmetry.space_group_name_H-M   'P 1'
#
loop_
_entity.id
_entity.type
_entity.pdbx_description
1 polymer ?
#
loop_
_entity_poly.entity_id
_entity_poly.type
_entity_poly.pdbx_seq_one_letter_code
_entity_poly.pdbx_strand_id
1 'polypeptide(L)' 'DVIIHENQSLEDVAYELMQECYEVDKLPSIIANNIDYQGIAKELDYDGTYWEIDGDVFEYVG' A
#
# COMPACT_ATOMS: atom_id res chain seq x y z
N ASP A 1 17.04 0.19 -8.14
CA ASP A 1 15.93 0.78 -8.91
C ASP A 1 14.83 1.27 -7.99
N VAL A 2 14.09 2.26 -8.48
CA VAL A 2 13.00 2.85 -7.73
C VAL A 2 11.78 2.93 -8.63
N ILE A 3 10.65 2.51 -8.11
CA ILE A 3 9.36 2.68 -8.79
C ILE A 3 8.66 3.89 -8.17
N ILE A 4 8.14 4.76 -9.01
CA ILE A 4 7.42 5.96 -8.54
C ILE A 4 5.92 5.75 -8.77
N HIS A 5 5.16 5.84 -7.68
CA HIS A 5 3.69 5.81 -7.71
C HIS A 5 3.20 7.24 -7.63
N GLU A 6 2.96 7.84 -8.79
CA GLU A 6 2.61 9.26 -8.88
C GLU A 6 1.20 9.53 -8.38
N ASN A 7 1.05 10.64 -7.67
CA ASN A 7 -0.24 11.11 -7.14
C ASN A 7 -0.94 10.09 -6.26
N GLN A 8 -0.15 9.28 -5.54
CA GLN A 8 -0.69 8.29 -4.61
C GLN A 8 -0.13 8.53 -3.22
N SER A 9 -0.97 8.29 -2.22
CA SER A 9 -0.52 8.24 -0.84
C SER A 9 -0.03 6.82 -0.53
N LEU A 10 0.66 6.66 0.58
CA LEU A 10 1.10 5.34 1.03
C LEU A 10 -0.10 4.44 1.32
N GLU A 11 -1.21 5.02 1.79
CA GLU A 11 -2.45 4.27 2.00
C GLU A 11 -3.02 3.76 0.67
N ASP A 12 -2.96 4.57 -0.39
CA ASP A 12 -3.39 4.14 -1.73
C ASP A 12 -2.55 2.96 -2.23
N VAL A 13 -1.24 3.02 -2.02
CA VAL A 13 -0.34 1.93 -2.40
C VAL A 13 -0.66 0.68 -1.59
N ALA A 14 -0.95 0.82 -0.30
CA ALA A 14 -1.35 -0.30 0.55
C ALA A 14 -2.62 -0.95 0.01
N TYR A 15 -3.59 -0.14 -0.39
CA TYR A 15 -4.85 -0.64 -0.96
C TYR A 15 -4.58 -1.47 -2.22
N GLU A 16 -3.81 -0.93 -3.16
CA GLU A 16 -3.50 -1.62 -4.39
C GLU A 16 -2.74 -2.92 -4.14
N LEU A 17 -1.79 -2.89 -3.23
CA LEU A 17 -0.99 -4.06 -2.87
C LEU A 17 -1.88 -5.19 -2.35
N MET A 18 -2.84 -4.86 -1.49
CA MET A 18 -3.76 -5.85 -0.95
C MET A 18 -4.64 -6.44 -2.03
N GLN A 19 -5.13 -5.60 -2.97
CA GLN A 19 -5.98 -6.08 -4.07
C GLN A 19 -5.20 -7.00 -5.00
N GLU A 20 -3.95 -6.68 -5.31
CA GLU A 20 -3.18 -7.46 -6.27
C GLU A 20 -2.58 -8.72 -5.68
N CYS A 21 -2.09 -8.63 -4.44
CA CYS A 21 -1.32 -9.73 -3.85
C CYS A 21 -2.15 -10.67 -3.00
N TYR A 22 -3.26 -10.20 -2.44
CA TYR A 22 -4.03 -10.98 -1.48
C TYR A 22 -5.47 -11.21 -1.89
N GLU A 23 -5.85 -10.84 -3.11
CA GLU A 23 -7.17 -11.12 -3.68
C GLU A 23 -8.30 -10.74 -2.72
N VAL A 24 -8.26 -9.51 -2.23
CA VAL A 24 -9.21 -9.01 -1.23
C VAL A 24 -10.66 -9.16 -1.68
N ASP A 25 -10.91 -9.05 -2.98
CA ASP A 25 -12.24 -9.18 -3.55
C ASP A 25 -12.83 -10.59 -3.37
N LYS A 26 -12.00 -11.58 -3.05
CA LYS A 26 -12.45 -12.96 -2.79
C LYS A 26 -12.67 -13.25 -1.32
N LEU A 27 -12.35 -12.29 -0.45
CA LEU A 27 -12.56 -12.45 0.98
C LEU A 27 -14.03 -12.22 1.34
N PRO A 28 -14.50 -12.82 2.45
CA PRO A 28 -15.83 -12.47 2.97
C PRO A 28 -15.94 -10.97 3.20
N SER A 29 -17.12 -10.41 2.96
CA SER A 29 -17.34 -8.97 3.08
C SER A 29 -16.95 -8.40 4.43
N ILE A 30 -17.19 -9.15 5.50
CA ILE A 30 -16.88 -8.68 6.84
C ILE A 30 -15.38 -8.49 7.03
N ILE A 31 -14.55 -9.27 6.35
CA ILE A 31 -13.10 -9.11 6.40
C ILE A 31 -12.66 -8.02 5.45
N ALA A 32 -13.14 -8.08 4.20
CA ALA A 32 -12.74 -7.11 3.17
C ALA A 32 -13.08 -5.68 3.55
N ASN A 33 -14.21 -5.46 4.24
CA ASN A 33 -14.66 -4.14 4.63
C ASN A 33 -13.99 -3.61 5.90
N ASN A 34 -13.16 -4.41 6.55
CA ASN A 34 -12.54 -4.03 7.81
C ASN A 34 -11.01 -4.10 7.78
N ILE A 35 -10.42 -4.02 6.60
CA ILE A 35 -8.98 -3.99 6.45
C ILE A 35 -8.47 -2.61 6.83
N ASP A 36 -7.47 -2.57 7.71
CA ASP A 36 -6.86 -1.32 8.16
C ASP A 36 -5.73 -0.91 7.21
N TYR A 37 -6.11 -0.21 6.13
CA TYR A 37 -5.13 0.23 5.13
C TYR A 37 -4.14 1.26 5.69
N GLN A 38 -4.57 2.07 6.68
CA GLN A 38 -3.67 3.01 7.32
C GLN A 38 -2.60 2.28 8.13
N GLY A 39 -2.99 1.22 8.83
CA GLY A 39 -2.04 0.40 9.58
C GLY A 39 -1.05 -0.29 8.67
N ILE A 40 -1.53 -0.81 7.53
CA ILE A 40 -0.65 -1.43 6.54
C ILE A 40 0.32 -0.40 5.98
N ALA A 41 -0.17 0.80 5.67
CA ALA A 41 0.68 1.87 5.17
C ALA A 41 1.79 2.24 6.16
N LYS A 42 1.47 2.28 7.46
CA LYS A 42 2.47 2.55 8.48
C LYS A 42 3.54 1.48 8.52
N GLU A 43 3.16 0.23 8.35
CA GLU A 43 4.13 -0.86 8.32
C GLU A 43 5.02 -0.81 7.08
N LEU A 44 4.45 -0.44 5.93
CA LEU A 44 5.23 -0.26 4.71
C LEU A 44 6.27 0.84 4.88
N ASP A 45 5.87 1.95 5.52
CA ASP A 45 6.79 3.06 5.79
C ASP A 45 7.89 2.64 6.77
N TYR A 46 7.52 1.89 7.79
CA TYR A 46 8.46 1.42 8.81
C TYR A 46 9.52 0.48 8.22
N ASP A 47 9.11 -0.34 7.25
CA ASP A 47 10.01 -1.29 6.58
C ASP A 47 11.10 -0.59 5.76
N GLY A 48 10.89 0.65 5.35
CA GLY A 48 11.88 1.39 4.57
C GLY A 48 11.89 1.06 3.09
N THR A 49 10.97 0.22 2.64
CA THR A 49 10.84 -0.09 1.21
C THR A 49 10.08 0.99 0.47
N TYR A 50 9.14 1.62 1.16
CA TYR A 50 8.29 2.67 0.60
C TYR A 50 8.43 3.95 1.39
N TRP A 51 8.41 5.09 0.71
CA TRP A 51 8.30 6.38 1.39
C TRP A 51 7.51 7.36 0.54
N GLU A 52 6.87 8.29 1.20
CA GLU A 52 5.99 9.27 0.57
C GLU A 52 6.63 10.64 0.62
N ILE A 53 6.74 11.29 -0.54
CA ILE A 53 7.31 12.63 -0.67
C ILE A 53 6.46 13.42 -1.65
N ASP A 54 5.96 14.58 -1.21
CA ASP A 54 5.24 15.54 -2.06
C ASP A 54 4.10 14.93 -2.87
N GLY A 55 3.35 14.01 -2.26
CA GLY A 55 2.17 13.43 -2.91
C GLY A 55 2.46 12.25 -3.80
N ASP A 56 3.71 11.79 -3.84
CA ASP A 56 4.10 10.60 -4.59
C ASP A 56 4.69 9.58 -3.63
N VAL A 57 4.59 8.30 -3.98
CA VAL A 57 5.20 7.23 -3.21
C VAL A 57 6.34 6.63 -4.01
N PHE A 58 7.47 6.47 -3.37
CA PHE A 58 8.65 5.84 -3.96
C PHE A 58 8.82 4.45 -3.37
N GLU A 59 9.05 3.48 -4.23
CA GLU A 59 9.28 2.10 -3.83
C GLU A 59 10.67 1.67 -4.24
N TYR A 60 11.48 1.24 -3.28
CA TYR A 60 12.82 0.73 -3.55
C TYR A 60 12.71 -0.76 -3.90
N VAL A 61 13.15 -1.12 -5.10
CA VAL A 61 13.05 -2.51 -5.58
C VAL A 61 14.41 -3.14 -5.81
N GLY A 62 15.40 -2.62 -5.16
CA GLY A 62 16.65 -3.28 -5.13
C GLY A 62 17.78 -2.99 -5.87
#